data_3629685119ec1e1a7f001db6081491cb
#
_entry.id   3629685119ec1e1a7f001db6081491cb
#
_cell.length_a   1.000
_cell.length_b   1.000
_cell.length_c   1.000
_cell.angle_alpha   90.00
_cell.angle_beta   90.00
_cell.angle_gamma   90.00
#
_symmetry.space_group_name_H-M   'P 1'
#
loop_
_entity.id
_entity.type
_entity.pdbx_description
1 polymer ?
#
loop_
_entity_poly.entity_id
_entity_poly.type
_entity_poly.pdbx_seq_one_letter_code
_entity_poly.pdbx_strand_id
1 'polypeptide(L)'
;AASTYLRGIKCVQIPTSLLAQVDSSVGGKTAVDLPQGKNLVGAFFHPKMVLIDPLVLNTLPDHFIHDGMGEVIKYGCIKDSGLFDLLLSHSSFEDLKPDLPKIIARCVDIKRIVVEADQFDTGERMLLNFGHTLAHTIEQYYQYERESHGEAVGIGMYQLTKMRPYRKGMR
;
A
#
# COMPACT_ATOMS: atom_id res chain seq x y z
N ALA A 1 -16.22 9.71 6.75
CA ALA A 1 -17.44 9.72 7.59
C ALA A 1 -17.10 9.65 9.08
N ALA A 2 -16.43 8.57 9.59
CA ALA A 2 -16.19 8.38 11.03
C ALA A 2 -15.41 9.52 11.70
N SER A 3 -14.47 10.15 10.99
CA SER A 3 -13.68 11.27 11.51
C SER A 3 -14.45 12.57 11.71
N THR A 4 -15.59 12.71 11.06
CA THR A 4 -16.36 13.97 11.05
C THR A 4 -17.75 13.83 11.67
N TYR A 5 -18.35 12.64 11.63
CA TYR A 5 -19.65 12.41 12.24
C TYR A 5 -19.59 12.61 13.75
N LEU A 6 -20.45 13.46 14.31
CA LEU A 6 -20.48 13.86 15.72
C LEU A 6 -19.09 14.27 16.28
N ARG A 7 -18.29 14.96 15.48
CA ARG A 7 -16.90 15.34 15.77
C ARG A 7 -15.91 14.17 15.91
N GLY A 8 -16.27 13.02 15.37
CA GLY A 8 -15.48 11.79 15.37
C GLY A 8 -16.08 10.69 16.24
N ILE A 9 -16.30 9.53 15.65
CA ILE A 9 -16.76 8.31 16.32
C ILE A 9 -15.71 7.20 16.20
N LYS A 10 -15.67 6.30 17.19
CA LYS A 10 -14.79 5.11 17.09
C LYS A 10 -15.18 4.29 15.87
N CYS A 11 -14.16 3.83 15.12
CA CYS A 11 -14.36 2.93 14.00
C CYS A 11 -13.47 1.68 14.11
N VAL A 12 -13.95 0.60 13.53
CA VAL A 12 -13.21 -0.64 13.28
C VAL A 12 -13.18 -0.82 11.77
N GLN A 13 -12.03 -1.16 11.22
CA GLN A 13 -11.88 -1.48 9.81
C GLN A 13 -11.85 -2.98 9.59
N ILE A 14 -12.53 -3.45 8.54
CA ILE A 14 -12.51 -4.85 8.09
C ILE A 14 -12.16 -4.81 6.60
N PRO A 15 -10.84 -4.81 6.26
CA PRO A 15 -10.41 -4.70 4.87
C PRO A 15 -10.70 -5.99 4.09
N THR A 16 -11.27 -5.85 2.90
CA THR A 16 -11.70 -6.97 2.05
C THR A 16 -10.95 -7.09 0.73
N SER A 17 -10.04 -6.18 0.44
CA SER A 17 -9.09 -6.29 -0.68
C SER A 17 -7.65 -6.42 -0.17
N LEU A 18 -6.76 -6.97 -1.00
CA LEU A 18 -5.35 -7.11 -0.62
C LEU A 18 -4.71 -5.75 -0.33
N LEU A 19 -4.93 -4.75 -1.19
CA LEU A 19 -4.46 -3.38 -0.99
C LEU A 19 -4.90 -2.82 0.37
N ALA A 20 -6.16 -3.05 0.74
CA ALA A 20 -6.67 -2.56 2.01
C ALA A 20 -6.08 -3.32 3.21
N GLN A 21 -5.84 -4.63 3.09
CA GLN A 21 -5.25 -5.44 4.14
C GLN A 21 -3.79 -5.06 4.42
N VAL A 22 -2.99 -4.85 3.36
CA VAL A 22 -1.56 -4.58 3.52
C VAL A 22 -1.23 -3.10 3.71
N ASP A 23 -2.10 -2.20 3.26
CA ASP A 23 -1.79 -0.76 3.22
C ASP A 23 -2.90 0.13 3.78
N SER A 24 -4.00 0.36 3.07
CA SER A 24 -4.88 1.51 3.31
C SER A 24 -5.64 1.47 4.64
N SER A 25 -5.83 0.31 5.27
CA SER A 25 -6.47 0.17 6.59
C SER A 25 -5.58 0.60 7.76
N VAL A 26 -4.27 0.75 7.54
CA VAL A 26 -3.27 1.10 8.56
C VAL A 26 -2.72 2.50 8.30
N GLY A 27 -2.54 3.28 9.36
CA GLY A 27 -1.83 4.56 9.27
C GLY A 27 -2.71 5.81 9.31
N GLY A 28 -4.04 5.65 9.44
CA GLY A 28 -4.97 6.72 9.79
C GLY A 28 -5.17 7.82 8.75
N LYS A 29 -4.57 7.75 7.58
CA LYS A 29 -4.88 8.68 6.49
C LYS A 29 -6.28 8.39 5.97
N THR A 30 -7.24 9.26 6.24
CA THR A 30 -8.62 9.15 5.77
C THR A 30 -9.01 10.39 5.00
N ALA A 31 -9.56 10.22 3.80
CA ALA A 31 -9.97 11.33 2.97
C ALA A 31 -11.13 10.95 2.05
N VAL A 32 -11.67 11.95 1.36
CA VAL A 32 -12.62 11.80 0.27
C VAL A 32 -12.10 12.52 -0.97
N ASP A 33 -12.45 12.00 -2.12
CA ASP A 33 -12.15 12.60 -3.39
C ASP A 33 -13.15 13.72 -3.70
N LEU A 34 -12.67 14.76 -4.35
CA LEU A 34 -13.46 15.86 -4.86
C LEU A 34 -13.31 15.93 -6.39
N PRO A 35 -14.19 16.64 -7.11
CA PRO A 35 -14.00 16.87 -8.55
C PRO A 35 -12.66 17.49 -8.92
N GLN A 36 -12.02 18.20 -7.98
CA GLN A 36 -10.72 18.86 -8.16
C GLN A 36 -9.52 17.95 -7.95
N GLY A 37 -9.71 16.77 -7.34
CA GLY A 37 -8.62 15.81 -7.13
C GLY A 37 -8.88 14.81 -6.00
N LYS A 38 -8.03 13.77 -5.95
CA LYS A 38 -8.09 12.72 -4.93
C LYS A 38 -7.60 13.22 -3.56
N ASN A 39 -8.24 12.72 -2.51
CA ASN A 39 -7.80 12.85 -1.11
C ASN A 39 -7.67 14.32 -0.59
N LEU A 40 -8.39 15.28 -1.18
CA LEU A 40 -8.24 16.69 -0.84
C LEU A 40 -8.88 17.08 0.51
N VAL A 41 -9.88 16.35 0.96
CA VAL A 41 -10.57 16.62 2.24
C VAL A 41 -10.45 15.38 3.12
N GLY A 42 -9.68 15.49 4.19
CA GLY A 42 -9.40 14.35 5.05
C GLY A 42 -8.88 14.72 6.43
N ALA A 43 -8.55 13.69 7.20
CA ALA A 43 -7.98 13.81 8.53
C ALA A 43 -7.07 12.60 8.83
N PHE A 44 -6.11 12.80 9.73
CA PHE A 44 -5.44 11.67 10.37
C PHE A 44 -6.36 11.11 11.46
N PHE A 45 -6.99 9.98 11.17
CA PHE A 45 -7.99 9.37 12.04
C PHE A 45 -7.79 7.85 12.12
N HIS A 46 -7.12 7.41 13.18
CA HIS A 46 -6.80 5.99 13.37
C HIS A 46 -8.04 5.17 13.77
N PRO A 47 -8.25 4.00 13.17
CA PRO A 47 -9.25 3.06 13.65
C PRO A 47 -8.86 2.53 15.04
N LYS A 48 -9.84 2.11 15.84
CA LYS A 48 -9.59 1.46 17.13
C LYS A 48 -9.11 0.03 16.98
N MET A 49 -9.44 -0.59 15.85
CA MET A 49 -9.05 -1.96 15.51
C MET A 49 -9.11 -2.13 13.99
N VAL A 50 -8.24 -2.97 13.46
CA VAL A 50 -8.30 -3.49 12.09
C VAL A 50 -8.40 -5.00 12.20
N LEU A 51 -9.47 -5.59 11.67
CA LEU A 51 -9.68 -7.04 11.61
C LEU A 51 -9.36 -7.51 10.19
N ILE A 52 -8.29 -8.27 10.05
CA ILE A 52 -7.81 -8.76 8.76
C ILE A 52 -8.06 -10.26 8.70
N ASP A 53 -8.89 -10.69 7.76
CA ASP A 53 -9.10 -12.08 7.40
C ASP A 53 -8.60 -12.31 5.96
N PRO A 54 -7.47 -13.01 5.77
CA PRO A 54 -6.96 -13.32 4.44
C PRO A 54 -7.90 -14.19 3.59
N LEU A 55 -8.81 -14.95 4.20
CA LEU A 55 -9.72 -15.84 3.47
C LEU A 55 -10.72 -15.09 2.61
N VAL A 56 -11.05 -13.85 2.94
CA VAL A 56 -11.94 -13.02 2.10
C VAL A 56 -11.34 -12.72 0.72
N LEU A 57 -10.02 -12.86 0.56
CA LEU A 57 -9.34 -12.69 -0.72
C LEU A 57 -9.63 -13.81 -1.72
N ASN A 58 -10.15 -14.97 -1.28
CA ASN A 58 -10.47 -16.10 -2.15
C ASN A 58 -11.55 -15.78 -3.19
N THR A 59 -12.37 -14.77 -2.94
CA THR A 59 -13.44 -14.32 -3.86
C THR A 59 -13.10 -13.00 -4.55
N LEU A 60 -11.91 -12.48 -4.29
CA LEU A 60 -11.47 -11.21 -4.88
C LEU A 60 -11.03 -11.42 -6.33
N PRO A 61 -11.52 -10.65 -7.30
CA PRO A 61 -11.04 -10.71 -8.68
C PRO A 61 -9.53 -10.40 -8.81
N ASP A 62 -8.86 -11.06 -9.76
CA ASP A 62 -7.40 -11.04 -9.90
C ASP A 62 -6.81 -9.62 -10.05
N HIS A 63 -7.51 -8.71 -10.73
CA HIS A 63 -7.03 -7.34 -10.90
C HIS A 63 -6.88 -6.59 -9.57
N PHE A 64 -7.74 -6.87 -8.57
CA PHE A 64 -7.57 -6.30 -7.22
C PHE A 64 -6.47 -6.98 -6.42
N ILE A 65 -6.12 -8.22 -6.76
CA ILE A 65 -4.94 -8.88 -6.21
C ILE A 65 -3.69 -8.19 -6.76
N HIS A 66 -3.61 -7.99 -8.08
CA HIS A 66 -2.48 -7.30 -8.71
C HIS A 66 -2.29 -5.90 -8.14
N ASP A 67 -3.39 -5.17 -7.93
CA ASP A 67 -3.38 -3.86 -7.28
C ASP A 67 -2.72 -3.92 -5.89
N GLY A 68 -3.13 -4.84 -5.05
CA GLY A 68 -2.52 -5.02 -3.72
C GLY A 68 -1.06 -5.47 -3.76
N MET A 69 -0.67 -6.29 -4.75
CA MET A 69 0.70 -6.79 -4.89
C MET A 69 1.71 -5.67 -5.18
N GLY A 70 1.31 -4.58 -5.82
CA GLY A 70 2.17 -3.40 -5.98
C GLY A 70 2.69 -2.88 -4.64
N GLU A 71 1.82 -2.78 -3.64
CA GLU A 71 2.17 -2.35 -2.29
C GLU A 71 3.02 -3.40 -1.54
N VAL A 72 2.69 -4.68 -1.68
CA VAL A 72 3.48 -5.78 -1.08
C VAL A 72 4.94 -5.74 -1.58
N ILE A 73 5.14 -5.60 -2.89
CA ILE A 73 6.46 -5.48 -3.52
C ILE A 73 7.17 -4.23 -2.99
N LYS A 74 6.47 -3.12 -2.86
CA LYS A 74 7.02 -1.88 -2.29
C LYS A 74 7.62 -2.11 -0.90
N TYR A 75 6.91 -2.77 0.00
CA TYR A 75 7.42 -3.08 1.35
C TYR A 75 8.68 -3.93 1.31
N GLY A 76 8.73 -4.93 0.43
CA GLY A 76 9.94 -5.72 0.18
C GLY A 76 11.11 -4.86 -0.27
N CYS A 77 10.87 -3.91 -1.17
CA CYS A 77 11.90 -3.02 -1.70
C CYS A 77 12.44 -2.02 -0.66
N ILE A 78 11.60 -1.49 0.23
CA ILE A 78 11.99 -0.37 1.10
C ILE A 78 12.46 -0.79 2.50
N LYS A 79 11.97 -1.91 3.05
CA LYS A 79 12.20 -2.27 4.45
C LYS A 79 12.53 -3.74 4.69
N ASP A 80 12.17 -4.65 3.80
CA ASP A 80 12.25 -6.08 4.09
C ASP A 80 12.70 -6.92 2.88
N SER A 81 14.03 -7.03 2.70
CA SER A 81 14.60 -7.86 1.62
C SER A 81 14.17 -9.34 1.70
N GLY A 82 13.97 -9.88 2.91
CA GLY A 82 13.49 -11.24 3.08
C GLY A 82 12.02 -11.42 2.67
N LEU A 83 11.19 -10.36 2.72
CA LEU A 83 9.87 -10.37 2.09
C LEU A 83 10.02 -10.39 0.56
N PHE A 84 10.93 -9.57 0.01
CA PHE A 84 11.19 -9.54 -1.42
C PHE A 84 11.68 -10.90 -1.94
N ASP A 85 12.63 -11.54 -1.23
CA ASP A 85 13.13 -12.87 -1.58
C ASP A 85 12.03 -13.94 -1.51
N LEU A 86 11.13 -13.85 -0.51
CA LEU A 86 9.96 -14.72 -0.41
C LEU A 86 9.05 -14.57 -1.65
N LEU A 87 8.77 -13.34 -2.08
CA LEU A 87 7.97 -13.11 -3.29
C LEU A 87 8.62 -13.70 -4.54
N LEU A 88 9.94 -13.56 -4.68
CA LEU A 88 10.71 -14.12 -5.81
C LEU A 88 10.75 -15.64 -5.81
N SER A 89 10.54 -16.31 -4.68
CA SER A 89 10.55 -17.78 -4.59
C SER A 89 9.27 -18.42 -5.14
N HIS A 90 8.23 -17.63 -5.39
CA HIS A 90 6.95 -18.09 -5.92
C HIS A 90 6.83 -17.76 -7.41
N SER A 91 6.24 -18.68 -8.17
CA SER A 91 6.08 -18.54 -9.63
C SER A 91 4.75 -17.92 -10.05
N SER A 92 3.77 -17.89 -9.14
CA SER A 92 2.42 -17.39 -9.38
C SER A 92 1.75 -16.96 -8.09
N PHE A 93 0.64 -16.22 -8.21
CA PHE A 93 -0.18 -15.87 -7.06
C PHE A 93 -0.81 -17.09 -6.38
N GLU A 94 -1.21 -18.11 -7.14
CA GLU A 94 -1.74 -19.35 -6.59
C GLU A 94 -0.71 -20.08 -5.69
N ASP A 95 0.54 -20.11 -6.14
CA ASP A 95 1.67 -20.66 -5.40
C ASP A 95 1.96 -19.87 -4.11
N LEU A 96 1.71 -18.56 -4.14
CA LEU A 96 1.93 -17.64 -3.02
C LEU A 96 0.80 -17.66 -1.98
N LYS A 97 -0.41 -18.11 -2.33
CA LYS A 97 -1.60 -18.08 -1.45
C LYS A 97 -1.36 -18.67 -0.04
N PRO A 98 -0.66 -19.79 0.14
CA PRO A 98 -0.40 -20.34 1.47
C PRO A 98 0.40 -19.41 2.39
N ASP A 99 1.24 -18.55 1.82
CA ASP A 99 2.07 -17.59 2.54
C ASP A 99 1.40 -16.22 2.75
N LEU A 100 0.22 -15.97 2.15
CA LEU A 100 -0.48 -14.69 2.26
C LEU A 100 -0.69 -14.20 3.70
N PRO A 101 -1.11 -15.02 4.66
CA PRO A 101 -1.27 -14.54 6.04
C PRO A 101 0.04 -13.97 6.62
N LYS A 102 1.16 -14.63 6.33
CA LYS A 102 2.49 -14.20 6.76
C LYS A 102 2.95 -12.94 6.04
N ILE A 103 2.70 -12.84 4.74
CA ILE A 103 3.01 -11.67 3.91
C ILE A 103 2.24 -10.46 4.40
N ILE A 104 0.93 -10.59 4.59
CA ILE A 104 0.06 -9.53 5.09
C ILE A 104 0.53 -9.06 6.48
N ALA A 105 0.81 -9.99 7.39
CA ALA A 105 1.30 -9.65 8.72
C ALA A 105 2.62 -8.86 8.68
N ARG A 106 3.57 -9.24 7.81
CA ARG A 106 4.83 -8.50 7.61
C ARG A 106 4.59 -7.10 7.06
N CYS A 107 3.74 -6.94 6.04
CA CYS A 107 3.41 -5.64 5.46
C CYS A 107 2.76 -4.71 6.52
N VAL A 108 1.80 -5.22 7.26
CA VAL A 108 1.13 -4.48 8.35
C VAL A 108 2.13 -4.04 9.41
N ASP A 109 3.04 -4.93 9.82
CA ASP A 109 4.05 -4.60 10.84
C ASP A 109 5.05 -3.57 10.35
N ILE A 110 5.54 -3.68 9.11
CA ILE A 110 6.40 -2.66 8.49
C ILE A 110 5.69 -1.30 8.49
N LYS A 111 4.44 -1.26 8.03
CA LYS A 111 3.68 0.00 8.01
C LYS A 111 3.44 0.55 9.40
N ARG A 112 3.09 -0.31 10.37
CA ARG A 112 2.92 0.08 11.77
C ARG A 112 4.17 0.77 12.31
N ILE A 113 5.34 0.16 12.15
CA ILE A 113 6.62 0.72 12.62
C ILE A 113 6.88 2.10 12.00
N VAL A 114 6.69 2.24 10.69
CA VAL A 114 6.90 3.51 9.99
C VAL A 114 5.91 4.58 10.44
N VAL A 115 4.64 4.20 10.63
CA VAL A 115 3.59 5.14 11.08
C VAL A 115 3.78 5.56 12.53
N GLU A 116 4.23 4.65 13.41
CA GLU A 116 4.54 4.97 14.81
C GLU A 116 5.73 5.92 14.93
N ALA A 117 6.72 5.79 14.03
CA ALA A 117 7.87 6.69 13.98
C ALA A 117 7.52 8.08 13.41
N ASP A 118 6.59 8.14 12.44
CA ASP A 118 6.19 9.38 11.75
C ASP A 118 4.70 9.36 11.42
N GLN A 119 3.88 9.73 12.40
CA GLN A 119 2.42 9.69 12.27
C GLN A 119 1.88 10.63 11.17
N PHE A 120 2.52 11.80 11.00
CA PHE A 120 2.02 12.87 10.13
C PHE A 120 2.68 12.96 8.76
N ASP A 121 3.53 11.98 8.42
CA ASP A 121 4.18 11.89 7.10
C ASP A 121 5.07 13.11 6.78
N THR A 122 5.90 13.48 7.75
CA THR A 122 6.82 14.62 7.61
C THR A 122 8.29 14.20 7.50
N GLY A 123 8.59 12.91 7.60
CA GLY A 123 9.95 12.38 7.64
C GLY A 123 10.05 10.94 7.10
N GLU A 124 10.31 9.95 7.96
CA GLU A 124 10.59 8.57 7.56
C GLU A 124 9.43 7.92 6.79
N ARG A 125 8.20 8.30 7.09
CA ARG A 125 7.01 7.77 6.40
C ARG A 125 7.00 8.08 4.90
N MET A 126 7.75 9.09 4.45
CA MET A 126 7.90 9.40 3.02
C MET A 126 8.51 8.23 2.23
N LEU A 127 9.20 7.27 2.87
CA LEU A 127 9.65 6.03 2.22
C LEU A 127 8.51 5.23 1.59
N LEU A 128 7.30 5.30 2.18
CA LEU A 128 6.11 4.64 1.64
C LEU A 128 5.67 5.22 0.28
N ASN A 129 6.19 6.38 -0.12
CA ASN A 129 5.92 6.99 -1.42
C ASN A 129 6.88 6.52 -2.53
N PHE A 130 7.69 5.48 -2.29
CA PHE A 130 8.55 4.91 -3.33
C PHE A 130 7.70 4.42 -4.51
N GLY A 131 8.00 4.93 -5.70
CA GLY A 131 7.21 4.70 -6.92
C GLY A 131 6.01 5.64 -7.11
N HIS A 132 5.46 6.24 -6.05
CA HIS A 132 4.19 6.98 -6.08
C HIS A 132 4.22 8.26 -6.90
N THR A 133 5.34 8.98 -6.95
CA THR A 133 5.44 10.21 -7.77
C THR A 133 5.16 9.93 -9.24
N LEU A 134 5.73 8.85 -9.79
CA LEU A 134 5.45 8.44 -11.16
C LEU A 134 4.06 7.79 -11.28
N ALA A 135 3.65 7.00 -10.28
CA ALA A 135 2.34 6.37 -10.26
C ALA A 135 1.22 7.41 -10.39
N HIS A 136 1.22 8.45 -9.55
CA HIS A 136 0.20 9.49 -9.59
C HIS A 136 0.19 10.25 -10.94
N THR A 137 1.35 10.41 -11.57
CA THR A 137 1.46 11.02 -12.91
C THR A 137 0.80 10.11 -13.96
N ILE A 138 1.03 8.80 -13.89
CA ILE A 138 0.44 7.80 -14.78
C ILE A 138 -1.09 7.78 -14.58
N GLU A 139 -1.54 7.64 -13.33
CA GLU A 139 -2.96 7.65 -12.98
C GLU A 139 -3.67 8.90 -13.52
N GLN A 140 -3.08 10.08 -13.31
CA GLN A 140 -3.66 11.36 -13.76
C GLN A 140 -3.68 11.47 -15.28
N TYR A 141 -2.60 11.08 -15.96
CA TYR A 141 -2.50 11.12 -17.42
C TYR A 141 -3.57 10.25 -18.10
N TYR A 142 -3.86 9.08 -17.56
CA TYR A 142 -4.89 8.18 -18.05
C TYR A 142 -6.26 8.36 -17.36
N GLN A 143 -6.46 9.46 -16.62
CA GLN A 143 -7.72 9.81 -15.96
C GLN A 143 -8.25 8.71 -15.04
N TYR A 144 -7.33 7.89 -14.46
CA TYR A 144 -7.62 6.75 -13.58
C TYR A 144 -8.40 5.60 -14.24
N GLU A 145 -8.38 5.50 -15.57
CA GLU A 145 -9.19 4.52 -16.33
C GLU A 145 -8.36 3.33 -16.84
N ARG A 146 -7.03 3.36 -16.70
CA ARG A 146 -6.17 2.36 -17.33
C ARG A 146 -5.49 1.43 -16.33
N GLU A 147 -4.51 1.92 -15.61
CA GLU A 147 -3.81 1.14 -14.60
C GLU A 147 -4.44 1.33 -13.22
N SER A 148 -4.50 0.26 -12.40
CA SER A 148 -4.83 0.36 -10.99
C SER A 148 -3.73 1.09 -10.23
N HIS A 149 -4.01 1.50 -8.99
CA HIS A 149 -3.03 2.19 -8.14
C HIS A 149 -1.74 1.39 -7.96
N GLY A 150 -1.86 0.13 -7.57
CA GLY A 150 -0.69 -0.73 -7.33
C GLY A 150 0.09 -1.07 -8.60
N GLU A 151 -0.59 -1.23 -9.74
CA GLU A 151 0.07 -1.40 -11.03
C GLU A 151 0.89 -0.15 -11.38
N ALA A 152 0.30 1.03 -11.24
CA ALA A 152 0.99 2.30 -11.47
C ALA A 152 2.19 2.48 -10.53
N VAL A 153 2.06 2.10 -9.25
CA VAL A 153 3.16 2.09 -8.26
C VAL A 153 4.27 1.12 -8.69
N GLY A 154 3.91 -0.08 -9.14
CA GLY A 154 4.85 -1.07 -9.66
C GLY A 154 5.66 -0.54 -10.86
N ILE A 155 4.99 0.08 -11.83
CA ILE A 155 5.62 0.74 -12.98
C ILE A 155 6.54 1.86 -12.49
N GLY A 156 6.08 2.69 -11.56
CA GLY A 156 6.87 3.79 -11.00
C GLY A 156 8.14 3.31 -10.31
N MET A 157 8.07 2.27 -9.48
CA MET A 157 9.23 1.64 -8.85
C MET A 157 10.23 1.12 -9.88
N TYR A 158 9.75 0.39 -10.89
CA TYR A 158 10.58 -0.17 -11.94
C TYR A 158 11.33 0.91 -12.73
N GLN A 159 10.65 1.98 -13.12
CA GLN A 159 11.27 3.08 -13.85
C GLN A 159 12.33 3.80 -12.99
N LEU A 160 12.06 4.05 -11.72
CA LEU A 160 13.02 4.68 -10.81
C LEU A 160 14.29 3.84 -10.64
N THR A 161 14.18 2.52 -10.60
CA THR A 161 15.35 1.63 -10.51
C THR A 161 16.20 1.65 -11.79
N LYS A 162 15.58 1.82 -12.96
CA LYS A 162 16.30 1.98 -14.24
C LYS A 162 16.99 3.34 -14.38
N MET A 163 16.38 4.41 -13.88
CA MET A 163 16.93 5.77 -13.97
C MET A 163 18.15 5.99 -13.09
N ARG A 164 18.34 5.18 -12.04
CA ARG A 164 19.55 5.20 -11.21
C ARG A 164 20.38 3.96 -11.49
N PRO A 165 21.39 4.04 -12.39
CA PRO A 165 22.34 2.95 -12.52
C PRO A 165 22.97 2.70 -11.14
N TYR A 166 22.88 1.46 -10.66
CA TYR A 166 23.47 1.02 -9.40
C TYR A 166 24.93 1.46 -9.32
N ARG A 167 25.23 2.51 -8.57
CA ARG A 167 26.62 2.87 -8.27
C ARG A 167 27.16 1.84 -7.29
N LYS A 168 27.87 0.83 -7.84
CA LYS A 168 28.72 -0.07 -7.09
C LYS A 168 29.69 0.82 -6.30
N GLY A 169 29.49 0.97 -4.99
CA GLY A 169 30.48 1.64 -4.15
C GLY A 169 30.00 2.67 -3.12
N MET A 170 28.71 2.80 -2.83
CA MET A 170 28.29 3.50 -1.61
C MET A 170 28.15 2.46 -0.47
N ARG A 171 29.16 2.39 0.37
CA ARG A 171 29.10 1.80 1.72
C ARG A 171 28.61 2.87 2.69
#